data_bf00a242d5f5b987995b89eaed2cd47f
#
_entry.id   bf00a242d5f5b987995b89eaed2cd47f
#
_cell.length_a   1.000
_cell.length_b   1.000
_cell.length_c   1.000
_cell.angle_alpha   90.00
_cell.angle_beta   90.00
_cell.angle_gamma   90.00
#
_symmetry.space_group_name_H-M   'P 1'
#
loop_
_entity.id
_entity.type
_entity.pdbx_description
1 polymer ?
#
loop_
_entity_poly.entity_id
_entity_poly.type
_entity_poly.pdbx_seq_one_letter_code
_entity_poly.pdbx_strand_id
1 'polypeptide(L)'
;TLLPNNITNGTGIFNNLPGGTYTVIVTDVSGCSSSSIAVVIDPPVLLFANVVITNPTCYGGTNGTVNATASGGTGIYTYVLNPGGITNNTGIFNNLVPGTYTITVSDVNGCSTSTNVVIGQPSQVTWVSINFVSPTCFGNFNGSINAMATGGTGSKDYNIQPGNVTNNTGIFINLAAGIYTIIAADQNGCSITTTVNVVAPPALALVNVITAPPSCIPGNDGTITVNVTGGTPIYNYNIGGANQVSNIFTGLAGGIYTITITDANNCTLTNVVSLSTPGAPTVSNITPVNATCNGSNDGSITIVIAGGAAPITYTLVPGGIVNNNG
;
A
#
# COMPACT_ATOMS: atom_id res chain seq x y z
N THR A 1 44.05 74.21 -21.11
CA THR A 1 44.46 72.91 -21.70
C THR A 1 44.39 71.85 -20.59
N LEU A 2 43.86 70.68 -20.90
CA LEU A 2 43.85 69.55 -20.01
C LEU A 2 44.78 68.44 -20.57
N LEU A 3 45.71 67.96 -19.75
CA LEU A 3 46.58 66.80 -20.07
C LEU A 3 46.12 65.54 -19.32
N PRO A 4 46.39 64.31 -19.90
CA PRO A 4 47.24 64.02 -21.02
C PRO A 4 46.64 64.25 -22.41
N ASN A 5 45.33 64.47 -22.58
CA ASN A 5 44.68 64.45 -23.90
C ASN A 5 44.74 65.75 -24.70
N ASN A 6 45.48 66.77 -24.25
CA ASN A 6 45.64 68.08 -24.88
C ASN A 6 44.29 68.77 -25.24
N ILE A 7 43.25 68.57 -24.45
CA ILE A 7 41.93 69.20 -24.71
C ILE A 7 42.01 70.66 -24.30
N THR A 8 41.69 71.54 -25.24
CA THR A 8 41.72 72.99 -25.00
C THR A 8 40.34 73.58 -25.16
N ASN A 9 39.91 74.47 -24.25
CA ASN A 9 38.68 75.25 -24.38
C ASN A 9 38.89 76.66 -23.71
N GLY A 10 37.98 77.57 -24.01
CA GLY A 10 37.96 78.93 -23.43
C GLY A 10 37.03 79.06 -22.22
N THR A 11 36.29 77.99 -21.79
CA THR A 11 35.30 78.07 -20.69
C THR A 11 35.85 77.52 -19.40
N GLY A 12 36.91 76.72 -19.39
CA GLY A 12 37.44 76.03 -18.23
C GLY A 12 36.63 74.80 -17.79
N ILE A 13 35.61 74.35 -18.59
CA ILE A 13 34.79 73.21 -18.33
C ILE A 13 35.19 72.05 -19.16
N PHE A 14 35.63 70.94 -18.60
CA PHE A 14 35.97 69.68 -19.23
C PHE A 14 35.02 68.60 -18.84
N ASN A 15 34.25 68.03 -19.78
CA ASN A 15 33.22 67.03 -19.55
C ASN A 15 33.68 65.66 -20.12
N ASN A 16 32.98 64.60 -19.69
CA ASN A 16 33.18 63.20 -20.16
C ASN A 16 34.62 62.69 -19.97
N LEU A 17 35.23 63.06 -18.84
CA LEU A 17 36.56 62.59 -18.49
C LEU A 17 36.51 61.23 -17.81
N PRO A 18 37.26 60.21 -18.28
CA PRO A 18 37.44 58.97 -17.54
C PRO A 18 38.22 59.20 -16.25
N GLY A 19 38.17 58.25 -15.32
CA GLY A 19 39.02 58.27 -14.13
C GLY A 19 40.48 58.39 -14.49
N GLY A 20 41.18 59.28 -13.79
CA GLY A 20 42.61 59.55 -14.05
C GLY A 20 43.08 60.82 -13.40
N THR A 21 44.37 61.03 -13.49
CA THR A 21 45.04 62.28 -13.04
C THR A 21 45.25 63.21 -14.19
N TYR A 22 44.73 64.40 -14.09
CA TYR A 22 44.77 65.42 -15.13
C TYR A 22 45.59 66.62 -14.65
N THR A 23 46.36 67.23 -15.55
CA THR A 23 46.96 68.51 -15.29
C THR A 23 46.20 69.60 -16.06
N VAL A 24 45.60 70.54 -15.34
CA VAL A 24 44.93 71.69 -15.95
C VAL A 24 45.95 72.82 -16.07
N ILE A 25 46.17 73.34 -17.31
CA ILE A 25 47.00 74.45 -17.60
C ILE A 25 46.14 75.61 -18.08
N VAL A 26 46.21 76.72 -17.39
CA VAL A 26 45.54 77.98 -17.76
C VAL A 26 46.63 78.92 -18.31
N THR A 27 46.39 79.50 -19.52
CA THR A 27 47.33 80.45 -20.15
C THR A 27 46.53 81.69 -20.48
N ASP A 28 47.08 82.85 -20.16
CA ASP A 28 46.49 84.13 -20.53
C ASP A 28 46.96 84.60 -21.95
N VAL A 29 46.41 85.73 -22.42
CA VAL A 29 46.70 86.31 -23.74
C VAL A 29 48.19 86.74 -23.86
N SER A 30 48.86 86.99 -22.77
CA SER A 30 50.25 87.35 -22.70
C SER A 30 51.21 86.16 -22.70
N GLY A 31 50.70 84.92 -22.70
CA GLY A 31 51.44 83.68 -22.67
C GLY A 31 51.90 83.26 -21.25
N CYS A 32 51.46 83.96 -20.19
CA CYS A 32 51.72 83.54 -18.80
C CYS A 32 50.87 82.39 -18.48
N SER A 33 51.41 81.30 -17.87
CA SER A 33 50.66 80.08 -17.59
C SER A 33 50.82 79.65 -16.11
N SER A 34 49.77 79.00 -15.61
CA SER A 34 49.76 78.35 -14.32
C SER A 34 49.14 76.95 -14.48
N SER A 35 49.51 75.96 -13.67
CA SER A 35 49.01 74.62 -13.75
C SER A 35 48.61 74.09 -12.39
N SER A 36 47.61 73.20 -12.37
CA SER A 36 47.13 72.45 -11.20
C SER A 36 46.75 71.03 -11.53
N ILE A 37 46.88 70.16 -10.60
CA ILE A 37 46.46 68.74 -10.73
C ILE A 37 44.98 68.57 -10.27
N ALA A 38 44.18 67.88 -11.10
CA ALA A 38 42.84 67.44 -10.80
C ALA A 38 42.77 65.90 -10.95
N VAL A 39 42.12 65.21 -9.95
CA VAL A 39 41.95 63.75 -9.97
C VAL A 39 40.47 63.47 -10.17
N VAL A 40 40.12 62.78 -11.22
CA VAL A 40 38.82 62.17 -11.43
C VAL A 40 38.92 60.72 -10.99
N ILE A 41 38.07 60.31 -10.05
CA ILE A 41 38.09 58.97 -9.44
C ILE A 41 36.96 58.12 -10.03
N ASP A 42 37.30 56.96 -10.58
CA ASP A 42 36.31 55.96 -10.95
C ASP A 42 35.80 55.27 -9.71
N PRO A 43 34.49 55.01 -9.63
CA PRO A 43 33.95 54.15 -8.55
C PRO A 43 34.59 52.76 -8.63
N PRO A 44 34.67 52.01 -7.53
CA PRO A 44 35.08 50.62 -7.55
C PRO A 44 34.20 49.80 -8.49
N VAL A 45 34.77 48.81 -9.17
CA VAL A 45 33.99 47.93 -10.08
C VAL A 45 32.87 47.21 -9.32
N LEU A 46 31.64 47.27 -9.85
CA LEU A 46 30.51 46.58 -9.30
C LEU A 46 30.64 45.07 -9.56
N LEU A 47 30.64 44.26 -8.50
CA LEU A 47 30.83 42.81 -8.51
C LEU A 47 29.84 42.12 -7.56
N PHE A 48 29.51 40.87 -7.85
CA PHE A 48 28.91 39.99 -6.83
C PHE A 48 29.97 39.62 -5.80
N ALA A 49 29.75 39.96 -4.53
CA ALA A 49 30.62 39.59 -3.41
C ALA A 49 30.35 38.15 -2.96
N ASN A 50 29.07 37.73 -2.97
CA ASN A 50 28.66 36.36 -2.65
C ASN A 50 27.30 36.04 -3.32
N VAL A 51 27.07 34.75 -3.67
CA VAL A 51 25.79 34.24 -4.12
C VAL A 51 25.58 32.86 -3.48
N VAL A 52 24.64 32.78 -2.59
CA VAL A 52 24.26 31.52 -1.89
C VAL A 52 22.94 31.01 -2.44
N ILE A 53 22.89 29.72 -2.76
CA ILE A 53 21.74 29.04 -3.33
C ILE A 53 21.26 27.97 -2.34
N THR A 54 19.94 27.90 -2.11
CA THR A 54 19.30 26.79 -1.39
C THR A 54 18.31 26.11 -2.33
N ASN A 55 18.48 24.83 -2.54
CA ASN A 55 17.60 24.05 -3.39
C ASN A 55 16.28 23.74 -2.66
N PRO A 56 15.16 23.54 -3.38
CA PRO A 56 13.93 23.00 -2.82
C PRO A 56 14.14 21.66 -2.11
N THR A 57 13.41 21.45 -1.04
CA THR A 57 13.52 20.24 -0.21
C THR A 57 12.93 19.00 -0.87
N CYS A 58 11.93 19.19 -1.75
CA CYS A 58 11.27 18.12 -2.49
C CYS A 58 11.39 18.31 -4.01
N TYR A 59 11.26 17.24 -4.76
CA TYR A 59 11.11 17.28 -6.20
C TYR A 59 9.93 18.17 -6.61
N GLY A 60 10.13 19.10 -7.54
CA GLY A 60 9.13 20.07 -7.96
C GLY A 60 8.75 21.11 -6.89
N GLY A 61 9.48 21.15 -5.77
CA GLY A 61 9.21 22.11 -4.69
C GLY A 61 9.45 23.56 -5.14
N THR A 62 8.81 24.51 -4.44
CA THR A 62 8.86 25.94 -4.74
C THR A 62 9.56 26.75 -3.64
N ASN A 63 10.29 26.09 -2.76
CA ASN A 63 10.95 26.73 -1.60
C ASN A 63 12.45 26.95 -1.79
N GLY A 64 12.92 26.98 -3.03
CA GLY A 64 14.29 27.37 -3.39
C GLY A 64 14.54 28.83 -3.06
N THR A 65 15.81 29.18 -2.73
CA THR A 65 16.19 30.56 -2.43
C THR A 65 17.53 30.92 -3.11
N VAL A 66 17.68 32.20 -3.40
CA VAL A 66 18.98 32.80 -3.77
C VAL A 66 19.18 34.01 -2.87
N ASN A 67 20.40 34.12 -2.30
CA ASN A 67 20.84 35.30 -1.55
C ASN A 67 22.10 35.80 -2.21
N ALA A 68 22.02 36.95 -2.91
CA ALA A 68 23.10 37.60 -3.60
C ALA A 68 23.50 38.88 -2.90
N THR A 69 24.78 39.07 -2.69
CA THR A 69 25.35 40.33 -2.20
C THR A 69 26.32 40.92 -3.21
N ALA A 70 26.34 42.23 -3.34
CA ALA A 70 27.23 42.94 -4.23
C ALA A 70 28.22 43.82 -3.45
N SER A 71 29.29 44.22 -4.13
CA SER A 71 30.28 45.17 -3.64
C SER A 71 30.79 46.03 -4.79
N GLY A 72 31.37 47.21 -4.47
CA GLY A 72 31.78 48.18 -5.48
C GLY A 72 30.61 49.00 -6.03
N GLY A 73 30.81 49.69 -7.16
CA GLY A 73 29.83 50.64 -7.69
C GLY A 73 29.55 51.82 -6.76
N THR A 74 28.39 52.45 -6.93
CA THR A 74 27.98 53.64 -6.20
C THR A 74 26.58 53.53 -5.64
N GLY A 75 26.41 53.69 -4.33
CA GLY A 75 25.13 53.84 -3.66
C GLY A 75 24.35 52.52 -3.44
N ILE A 76 23.04 52.59 -3.54
CA ILE A 76 22.11 51.46 -3.27
C ILE A 76 22.05 50.54 -4.50
N TYR A 77 22.06 49.20 -4.25
CA TYR A 77 21.94 48.22 -5.32
C TYR A 77 20.47 47.85 -5.59
N THR A 78 20.19 47.61 -6.88
CA THR A 78 18.92 47.00 -7.33
C THR A 78 19.26 45.66 -7.97
N TYR A 79 18.59 44.60 -7.50
CA TYR A 79 18.76 43.24 -8.03
C TYR A 79 17.53 42.84 -8.83
N VAL A 80 17.77 42.23 -9.99
CA VAL A 80 16.71 41.67 -10.86
C VAL A 80 17.03 40.21 -11.12
N LEU A 81 16.03 39.33 -10.87
CA LEU A 81 16.09 37.88 -11.15
C LEU A 81 15.23 37.54 -12.37
N ASN A 82 15.80 36.91 -13.36
CA ASN A 82 15.11 36.40 -14.55
C ASN A 82 15.35 34.89 -14.71
N PRO A 83 14.34 34.08 -15.18
CA PRO A 83 13.00 34.53 -15.56
C PRO A 83 12.17 34.99 -14.37
N GLY A 84 11.13 35.77 -14.64
CA GLY A 84 10.18 36.29 -13.65
C GLY A 84 10.25 37.78 -13.40
N GLY A 85 11.34 38.46 -13.77
CA GLY A 85 11.51 39.93 -13.63
C GLY A 85 11.40 40.42 -12.19
N ILE A 86 11.71 39.55 -11.18
CA ILE A 86 11.58 39.88 -9.76
C ILE A 86 12.65 40.88 -9.38
N THR A 87 12.26 42.05 -8.88
CA THR A 87 13.15 43.13 -8.53
C THR A 87 13.09 43.42 -7.02
N ASN A 88 14.27 43.61 -6.39
CA ASN A 88 14.38 44.06 -5.00
C ASN A 88 15.75 44.71 -4.72
N ASN A 89 15.91 45.31 -3.54
CA ASN A 89 17.15 45.95 -3.10
C ASN A 89 17.96 45.13 -2.08
N THR A 90 17.47 43.92 -1.73
CA THR A 90 18.09 43.06 -0.72
C THR A 90 18.95 41.95 -1.30
N GLY A 91 18.76 41.63 -2.59
CA GLY A 91 19.38 40.47 -3.23
C GLY A 91 18.83 39.13 -2.78
N ILE A 92 17.73 39.10 -1.98
CA ILE A 92 17.11 37.89 -1.46
C ILE A 92 15.89 37.53 -2.32
N PHE A 93 15.91 36.33 -2.91
CA PHE A 93 14.84 35.78 -3.71
C PHE A 93 14.39 34.45 -3.12
N ASN A 94 13.10 34.34 -2.81
CA ASN A 94 12.48 33.17 -2.19
C ASN A 94 11.44 32.55 -3.11
N ASN A 95 10.94 31.36 -2.75
CA ASN A 95 9.89 30.64 -3.44
C ASN A 95 10.26 30.31 -4.90
N LEU A 96 11.54 30.01 -5.13
CA LEU A 96 12.04 29.67 -6.46
C LEU A 96 11.81 28.19 -6.76
N VAL A 97 11.36 27.92 -7.99
CA VAL A 97 11.28 26.56 -8.54
C VAL A 97 12.65 26.13 -9.08
N PRO A 98 12.90 24.83 -9.28
CA PRO A 98 14.11 24.36 -9.96
C PRO A 98 14.24 24.96 -11.36
N GLY A 99 15.44 25.41 -11.70
CA GLY A 99 15.70 26.03 -13.00
C GLY A 99 16.96 26.89 -12.99
N THR A 100 17.26 27.44 -14.16
CA THR A 100 18.38 28.39 -14.34
C THR A 100 17.87 29.80 -14.32
N TYR A 101 18.49 30.63 -13.50
CA TYR A 101 18.17 32.05 -13.33
C TYR A 101 19.38 32.91 -13.62
N THR A 102 19.12 34.10 -14.15
CA THR A 102 20.15 35.16 -14.27
C THR A 102 19.83 36.24 -13.24
N ILE A 103 20.79 36.56 -12.40
CA ILE A 103 20.72 37.69 -11.46
C ILE A 103 21.52 38.83 -12.04
N THR A 104 20.92 39.99 -12.18
CA THR A 104 21.57 41.24 -12.53
C THR A 104 21.54 42.18 -11.33
N VAL A 105 22.66 42.74 -10.96
CA VAL A 105 22.73 43.83 -9.98
C VAL A 105 23.10 45.10 -10.67
N SER A 106 22.44 46.19 -10.32
CA SER A 106 22.74 47.53 -10.80
C SER A 106 22.93 48.51 -9.66
N ASP A 107 23.82 49.45 -9.78
CA ASP A 107 23.98 50.58 -8.87
C ASP A 107 23.11 51.80 -9.27
N VAL A 108 23.13 52.88 -8.47
CA VAL A 108 22.33 54.09 -8.74
C VAL A 108 22.70 54.79 -10.03
N ASN A 109 23.93 54.61 -10.54
CA ASN A 109 24.42 55.20 -11.77
C ASN A 109 24.13 54.34 -13.01
N GLY A 110 23.49 53.17 -12.83
CA GLY A 110 23.16 52.24 -13.90
C GLY A 110 24.31 51.31 -14.29
N CYS A 111 25.44 51.30 -13.56
CA CYS A 111 26.48 50.28 -13.77
C CYS A 111 25.91 48.94 -13.34
N SER A 112 26.11 47.90 -14.14
CA SER A 112 25.51 46.60 -13.85
C SER A 112 26.46 45.43 -14.13
N THR A 113 26.24 44.35 -13.43
CA THR A 113 26.87 43.05 -13.66
C THR A 113 25.84 41.92 -13.47
N SER A 114 26.06 40.77 -14.12
CA SER A 114 25.13 39.64 -14.05
C SER A 114 25.84 38.32 -13.83
N THR A 115 25.15 37.37 -13.23
CA THR A 115 25.61 35.98 -13.07
C THR A 115 24.46 35.00 -13.22
N ASN A 116 24.78 33.78 -13.63
CA ASN A 116 23.78 32.69 -13.72
C ASN A 116 23.86 31.79 -12.46
N VAL A 117 22.71 31.39 -11.99
CA VAL A 117 22.57 30.45 -10.88
C VAL A 117 21.61 29.31 -11.27
N VAL A 118 21.88 28.12 -10.77
CA VAL A 118 21.04 26.94 -11.03
C VAL A 118 20.42 26.49 -9.70
N ILE A 119 19.12 26.57 -9.59
CA ILE A 119 18.34 25.96 -8.51
C ILE A 119 18.14 24.50 -8.91
N GLY A 120 18.81 23.57 -8.22
CA GLY A 120 18.62 22.13 -8.39
C GLY A 120 17.39 21.62 -7.65
N GLN A 121 17.18 20.30 -7.66
CA GLN A 121 16.16 19.63 -6.84
C GLN A 121 16.59 18.19 -6.56
N PRO A 122 16.10 17.56 -5.48
CA PRO A 122 16.29 16.13 -5.26
C PRO A 122 15.54 15.31 -6.32
N SER A 123 15.90 14.04 -6.48
CA SER A 123 15.13 13.11 -7.30
C SER A 123 13.73 12.86 -6.70
N GLN A 124 12.75 12.54 -7.54
CA GLN A 124 11.40 12.23 -7.09
C GLN A 124 11.37 10.92 -6.28
N VAL A 125 10.60 10.89 -5.20
CA VAL A 125 10.29 9.63 -4.50
C VAL A 125 9.38 8.80 -5.39
N THR A 126 9.79 7.57 -5.71
CA THR A 126 9.05 6.64 -6.59
C THR A 126 9.07 5.23 -6.03
N TRP A 127 8.03 4.45 -6.31
CA TRP A 127 8.00 3.04 -5.97
C TRP A 127 8.93 2.23 -6.88
N VAL A 128 9.75 1.36 -6.29
CA VAL A 128 10.56 0.35 -6.99
C VAL A 128 9.75 -0.93 -7.13
N SER A 129 9.16 -1.39 -6.04
CA SER A 129 8.31 -2.58 -6.00
C SER A 129 7.31 -2.52 -4.86
N ILE A 130 6.17 -3.17 -5.06
CA ILE A 130 5.18 -3.42 -4.03
C ILE A 130 4.69 -4.85 -4.24
N ASN A 131 5.03 -5.73 -3.30
CA ASN A 131 4.64 -7.12 -3.31
C ASN A 131 3.81 -7.41 -2.06
N PHE A 132 2.88 -8.34 -2.16
CA PHE A 132 2.11 -8.78 -1.01
C PHE A 132 1.91 -10.30 -1.02
N VAL A 133 1.72 -10.84 0.17
CA VAL A 133 1.31 -12.23 0.40
C VAL A 133 -0.05 -12.20 1.07
N SER A 134 -0.99 -12.94 0.50
CA SER A 134 -2.35 -13.08 1.02
C SER A 134 -2.38 -13.93 2.29
N PRO A 135 -3.33 -13.69 3.22
CA PRO A 135 -3.63 -14.63 4.29
C PRO A 135 -3.98 -16.01 3.74
N THR A 136 -3.52 -17.06 4.41
CA THR A 136 -3.71 -18.45 3.95
C THR A 136 -5.15 -18.92 4.11
N CYS A 137 -5.88 -18.42 5.13
CA CYS A 137 -7.28 -18.72 5.39
C CYS A 137 -8.10 -17.45 5.55
N PHE A 138 -9.39 -17.55 5.30
CA PHE A 138 -10.33 -16.50 5.63
C PHE A 138 -10.25 -16.14 7.13
N GLY A 139 -10.15 -14.84 7.43
CA GLY A 139 -10.05 -14.35 8.80
C GLY A 139 -8.67 -14.46 9.45
N ASN A 140 -7.67 -15.04 8.79
CA ASN A 140 -6.30 -15.07 9.30
C ASN A 140 -5.60 -13.73 9.14
N PHE A 141 -4.59 -13.51 10.01
CA PHE A 141 -3.75 -12.31 10.07
C PHE A 141 -2.31 -12.63 9.71
N ASN A 142 -2.07 -13.50 8.74
CA ASN A 142 -0.73 -13.91 8.33
C ASN A 142 -0.33 -13.38 6.93
N GLY A 143 -1.06 -12.42 6.41
CA GLY A 143 -0.69 -11.68 5.22
C GLY A 143 0.49 -10.75 5.46
N SER A 144 1.15 -10.30 4.40
CA SER A 144 2.24 -9.34 4.46
C SER A 144 2.29 -8.44 3.24
N ILE A 145 2.90 -7.26 3.40
CA ILE A 145 3.23 -6.35 2.31
C ILE A 145 4.71 -6.00 2.43
N ASN A 146 5.42 -6.00 1.29
CA ASN A 146 6.79 -5.51 1.16
C ASN A 146 6.81 -4.42 0.09
N ALA A 147 7.01 -3.17 0.51
CA ALA A 147 7.04 -1.98 -0.31
C ALA A 147 8.44 -1.37 -0.31
N MET A 148 8.99 -1.09 -1.49
CA MET A 148 10.29 -0.47 -1.66
C MET A 148 10.15 0.79 -2.50
N ALA A 149 10.66 1.91 -1.99
CA ALA A 149 10.72 3.19 -2.68
C ALA A 149 12.17 3.68 -2.84
N THR A 150 12.41 4.51 -3.86
CA THR A 150 13.70 5.15 -4.15
C THR A 150 13.51 6.65 -4.42
N GLY A 151 14.61 7.38 -4.60
CA GLY A 151 14.59 8.83 -4.83
C GLY A 151 14.46 9.63 -3.53
N GLY A 152 14.14 10.92 -3.63
CA GLY A 152 14.13 11.84 -2.48
C GLY A 152 15.49 12.01 -1.83
N THR A 153 15.47 12.44 -0.56
CA THR A 153 16.67 12.72 0.24
C THR A 153 16.76 11.75 1.42
N GLY A 154 17.89 11.06 1.57
CA GLY A 154 18.16 10.18 2.71
C GLY A 154 17.33 8.90 2.77
N SER A 155 17.18 8.32 3.98
CA SER A 155 16.38 7.11 4.23
C SER A 155 14.89 7.35 3.99
N LYS A 156 14.13 6.24 3.85
CA LYS A 156 12.68 6.28 3.71
C LYS A 156 12.01 5.73 4.98
N ASP A 157 10.98 6.41 5.44
CA ASP A 157 10.03 5.88 6.40
C ASP A 157 8.74 5.47 5.69
N TYR A 158 8.24 4.28 6.05
CA TYR A 158 7.04 3.70 5.47
C TYR A 158 5.94 3.66 6.52
N ASN A 159 4.75 4.11 6.15
CA ASN A 159 3.54 4.03 6.98
C ASN A 159 2.46 3.22 6.27
N ILE A 160 1.76 2.36 7.03
CA ILE A 160 0.61 1.59 6.53
C ILE A 160 -0.67 2.01 7.25
N GLN A 161 -1.76 2.15 6.50
CA GLN A 161 -3.10 2.43 7.02
C GLN A 161 -4.11 1.43 6.44
N PRO A 162 -5.09 0.95 7.23
CA PRO A 162 -5.31 1.25 8.65
C PRO A 162 -4.23 0.65 9.56
N GLY A 163 -4.17 1.10 10.81
CA GLY A 163 -3.21 0.64 11.82
C GLY A 163 -2.12 1.64 12.15
N ASN A 164 -1.82 2.57 11.24
CA ASN A 164 -0.83 3.64 11.41
C ASN A 164 0.54 3.16 11.91
N VAL A 165 1.00 2.00 11.41
CA VAL A 165 2.29 1.42 11.75
C VAL A 165 3.35 2.03 10.85
N THR A 166 4.44 2.52 11.45
CA THR A 166 5.57 3.12 10.73
C THR A 166 6.84 2.31 10.95
N ASN A 167 7.62 2.10 9.88
CA ASN A 167 8.95 1.50 9.92
C ASN A 167 9.84 2.02 8.78
N ASN A 168 11.12 1.69 8.81
CA ASN A 168 12.10 2.09 7.79
C ASN A 168 12.45 0.97 6.78
N THR A 169 11.80 -0.20 6.88
CA THR A 169 12.07 -1.36 6.03
C THR A 169 11.05 -1.54 4.91
N GLY A 170 9.85 -0.94 5.05
CA GLY A 170 8.72 -1.14 4.14
C GLY A 170 8.06 -2.51 4.24
N ILE A 171 8.41 -3.31 5.29
CA ILE A 171 7.87 -4.65 5.51
C ILE A 171 6.80 -4.59 6.59
N PHE A 172 5.59 -5.02 6.24
CA PHE A 172 4.44 -5.13 7.14
C PHE A 172 3.94 -6.56 7.15
N ILE A 173 3.82 -7.13 8.33
CA ILE A 173 3.42 -8.53 8.55
C ILE A 173 2.16 -8.60 9.43
N ASN A 174 1.60 -9.80 9.56
CA ASN A 174 0.40 -10.06 10.35
C ASN A 174 -0.82 -9.25 9.88
N LEU A 175 -0.96 -9.13 8.56
CA LEU A 175 -2.06 -8.40 7.94
C LEU A 175 -3.24 -9.32 7.68
N ALA A 176 -4.44 -8.81 7.95
CA ALA A 176 -5.69 -9.39 7.49
C ALA A 176 -5.90 -9.12 5.99
N ALA A 177 -6.93 -9.74 5.40
CA ALA A 177 -7.45 -9.27 4.12
C ALA A 177 -8.06 -7.88 4.26
N GLY A 178 -7.80 -7.00 3.29
CA GLY A 178 -8.29 -5.62 3.32
C GLY A 178 -7.53 -4.72 2.35
N ILE A 179 -8.01 -3.48 2.25
CA ILE A 179 -7.34 -2.45 1.46
C ILE A 179 -6.43 -1.65 2.38
N TYR A 180 -5.16 -1.59 2.03
CA TYR A 180 -4.13 -0.86 2.76
C TYR A 180 -3.60 0.30 1.93
N THR A 181 -3.47 1.46 2.55
CA THR A 181 -2.76 2.61 1.98
C THR A 181 -1.33 2.62 2.52
N ILE A 182 -0.35 2.65 1.63
CA ILE A 182 1.07 2.69 1.98
C ILE A 182 1.63 4.04 1.56
N ILE A 183 2.33 4.68 2.48
CA ILE A 183 2.98 5.97 2.29
C ILE A 183 4.48 5.74 2.50
N ALA A 184 5.31 6.15 1.55
CA ALA A 184 6.75 6.25 1.74
C ALA A 184 7.14 7.72 1.76
N ALA A 185 7.84 8.16 2.81
CA ALA A 185 8.33 9.52 2.97
C ALA A 185 9.84 9.53 3.13
N ASP A 186 10.52 10.50 2.54
CA ASP A 186 11.94 10.74 2.72
C ASP A 186 12.22 11.58 3.99
N GLN A 187 13.49 11.84 4.31
CA GLN A 187 13.90 12.64 5.48
C GLN A 187 13.35 14.08 5.48
N ASN A 188 13.02 14.63 4.33
CA ASN A 188 12.44 15.96 4.17
C ASN A 188 10.90 15.96 4.19
N GLY A 189 10.28 14.77 4.33
CA GLY A 189 8.83 14.61 4.31
C GLY A 189 8.22 14.54 2.91
N CYS A 190 9.04 14.47 1.85
CA CYS A 190 8.55 14.29 0.49
C CYS A 190 8.05 12.85 0.34
N SER A 191 6.80 12.66 -0.06
CA SER A 191 6.15 11.36 0.02
C SER A 191 5.50 10.92 -1.28
N ILE A 192 5.30 9.60 -1.39
CA ILE A 192 4.49 8.94 -2.39
C ILE A 192 3.53 7.98 -1.69
N THR A 193 2.33 7.85 -2.24
CA THR A 193 1.26 7.02 -1.66
C THR A 193 0.74 6.03 -2.69
N THR A 194 0.34 4.85 -2.23
CA THR A 194 -0.33 3.84 -3.06
C THR A 194 -1.31 3.02 -2.21
N THR A 195 -2.19 2.27 -2.88
CA THR A 195 -3.11 1.34 -2.24
C THR A 195 -2.83 -0.10 -2.67
N VAL A 196 -2.93 -1.04 -1.73
CA VAL A 196 -2.76 -2.48 -1.95
C VAL A 196 -4.00 -3.18 -1.42
N ASN A 197 -4.62 -4.03 -2.25
CA ASN A 197 -5.73 -4.88 -1.84
C ASN A 197 -5.20 -6.29 -1.52
N VAL A 198 -5.06 -6.60 -0.23
CA VAL A 198 -4.70 -7.93 0.26
C VAL A 198 -5.97 -8.75 0.33
N VAL A 199 -6.06 -9.80 -0.47
CA VAL A 199 -7.25 -10.66 -0.55
C VAL A 199 -7.02 -11.97 0.21
N ALA A 200 -8.05 -12.56 0.80
CA ALA A 200 -8.01 -13.90 1.38
C ALA A 200 -8.84 -14.87 0.55
N PRO A 201 -8.60 -16.18 0.65
CA PRO A 201 -9.50 -17.18 0.09
C PRO A 201 -10.92 -17.01 0.66
N PRO A 202 -11.98 -17.41 -0.05
CA PRO A 202 -13.32 -17.47 0.48
C PRO A 202 -13.35 -18.35 1.75
N ALA A 203 -14.24 -18.05 2.70
CA ALA A 203 -14.41 -18.89 3.88
C ALA A 203 -14.78 -20.33 3.49
N LEU A 204 -14.10 -21.33 4.09
CA LEU A 204 -14.50 -22.73 3.98
C LEU A 204 -15.86 -22.89 4.70
N ALA A 205 -16.89 -23.31 3.99
CA ALA A 205 -18.25 -23.38 4.48
C ALA A 205 -18.93 -24.67 4.07
N LEU A 206 -19.82 -25.17 4.96
CA LEU A 206 -20.65 -26.32 4.70
C LEU A 206 -21.82 -25.91 3.77
N VAL A 207 -22.01 -26.63 2.68
CA VAL A 207 -23.21 -26.47 1.84
C VAL A 207 -24.35 -27.32 2.40
N ASN A 208 -24.13 -28.62 2.56
CA ASN A 208 -25.07 -29.54 3.20
C ASN A 208 -24.35 -30.82 3.64
N VAL A 209 -25.05 -31.59 4.49
CA VAL A 209 -24.69 -32.96 4.84
C VAL A 209 -25.89 -33.86 4.53
N ILE A 210 -25.65 -34.90 3.76
CA ILE A 210 -26.66 -35.90 3.43
C ILE A 210 -26.32 -37.17 4.19
N THR A 211 -27.28 -37.72 4.91
CA THR A 211 -27.11 -38.93 5.71
C THR A 211 -28.06 -40.05 5.25
N ALA A 212 -27.54 -41.25 5.18
CA ALA A 212 -28.39 -42.46 5.13
C ALA A 212 -28.09 -43.30 6.37
N PRO A 213 -29.08 -43.55 7.23
CA PRO A 213 -28.92 -44.38 8.44
C PRO A 213 -28.63 -45.84 8.08
N PRO A 214 -27.95 -46.59 8.96
CA PRO A 214 -27.77 -48.04 8.77
C PRO A 214 -29.11 -48.77 8.76
N SER A 215 -29.17 -49.89 8.03
CA SER A 215 -30.41 -50.62 7.79
C SER A 215 -30.98 -51.30 9.03
N CYS A 216 -30.15 -51.67 10.02
CA CYS A 216 -30.60 -52.35 11.25
C CYS A 216 -29.56 -52.21 12.39
N ILE A 217 -29.85 -52.76 13.57
CA ILE A 217 -28.91 -52.91 14.69
C ILE A 217 -28.45 -54.37 14.80
N PRO A 218 -27.13 -54.63 14.80
CA PRO A 218 -25.99 -53.76 14.60
C PRO A 218 -25.70 -53.58 13.10
N GLY A 219 -26.15 -52.48 12.51
CA GLY A 219 -25.90 -52.16 11.10
C GLY A 219 -24.64 -51.27 10.94
N ASN A 220 -23.82 -51.54 9.93
CA ASN A 220 -22.61 -50.80 9.58
C ASN A 220 -22.65 -50.37 8.11
N ASP A 221 -23.82 -50.15 7.55
CA ASP A 221 -24.03 -49.77 6.14
C ASP A 221 -24.50 -48.31 5.98
N GLY A 222 -24.49 -47.55 7.05
CA GLY A 222 -24.82 -46.13 7.04
C GLY A 222 -23.79 -45.28 6.24
N THR A 223 -24.27 -44.17 5.71
CA THR A 223 -23.41 -43.25 4.95
C THR A 223 -23.60 -41.81 5.36
N ILE A 224 -22.52 -41.01 5.21
CA ILE A 224 -22.53 -39.55 5.34
C ILE A 224 -21.84 -38.96 4.13
N THR A 225 -22.52 -38.06 3.43
CA THR A 225 -21.93 -37.26 2.32
C THR A 225 -21.86 -35.81 2.74
N VAL A 226 -20.67 -35.19 2.61
CA VAL A 226 -20.40 -33.81 3.07
C VAL A 226 -20.09 -32.93 1.86
N ASN A 227 -20.91 -31.93 1.59
CA ASN A 227 -20.65 -30.98 0.53
C ASN A 227 -20.21 -29.64 1.13
N VAL A 228 -19.07 -29.12 0.63
CA VAL A 228 -18.46 -27.87 1.10
C VAL A 228 -18.21 -26.91 -0.06
N THR A 229 -18.04 -25.66 0.26
CA THR A 229 -17.66 -24.59 -0.67
C THR A 229 -16.64 -23.66 -0.03
N GLY A 230 -15.96 -22.82 -0.82
CA GLY A 230 -14.95 -21.90 -0.31
C GLY A 230 -13.65 -22.59 0.09
N GLY A 231 -12.81 -21.90 0.86
CA GLY A 231 -11.44 -22.36 1.12
C GLY A 231 -10.61 -22.47 -0.14
N THR A 232 -9.54 -23.25 -0.07
CA THR A 232 -8.65 -23.56 -1.20
C THR A 232 -8.76 -25.04 -1.53
N PRO A 233 -9.35 -25.46 -2.67
CA PRO A 233 -9.37 -26.88 -3.06
C PRO A 233 -7.92 -27.40 -3.19
N ILE A 234 -7.62 -28.62 -2.81
CA ILE A 234 -8.34 -29.87 -2.56
C ILE A 234 -8.73 -30.00 -1.09
N TYR A 235 -9.84 -30.71 -0.80
CA TYR A 235 -10.30 -30.94 0.57
C TYR A 235 -9.95 -32.35 1.07
N ASN A 236 -9.59 -32.44 2.35
CA ASN A 236 -9.46 -33.68 3.11
C ASN A 236 -10.58 -33.76 4.17
N TYR A 237 -11.20 -34.92 4.30
CA TYR A 237 -12.31 -35.18 5.21
C TYR A 237 -11.91 -36.20 6.25
N ASN A 238 -12.33 -36.03 7.51
CA ASN A 238 -12.04 -36.92 8.63
C ASN A 238 -13.27 -37.00 9.55
N ILE A 239 -13.60 -38.23 10.04
CA ILE A 239 -14.65 -38.48 11.05
C ILE A 239 -14.11 -39.26 12.27
N GLY A 240 -12.82 -39.11 12.60
CA GLY A 240 -12.17 -39.84 13.71
C GLY A 240 -11.24 -40.98 13.28
N GLY A 241 -11.02 -41.14 11.98
CA GLY A 241 -10.07 -42.12 11.41
C GLY A 241 -8.98 -41.47 10.57
N ALA A 242 -8.55 -42.14 9.51
CA ALA A 242 -7.62 -41.59 8.53
C ALA A 242 -8.29 -40.50 7.68
N ASN A 243 -7.49 -39.52 7.25
CA ASN A 243 -7.94 -38.51 6.29
C ASN A 243 -8.21 -39.14 4.93
N GLN A 244 -9.29 -38.71 4.26
CA GLN A 244 -9.62 -39.13 2.91
C GLN A 244 -9.98 -37.92 2.03
N VAL A 245 -9.78 -38.05 0.71
CA VAL A 245 -10.17 -37.02 -0.26
C VAL A 245 -11.64 -37.16 -0.66
N SER A 246 -12.21 -38.36 -0.53
CA SER A 246 -13.65 -38.60 -0.76
C SER A 246 -14.48 -37.87 0.28
N ASN A 247 -15.51 -37.17 -0.17
CA ASN A 247 -16.50 -36.53 0.69
C ASN A 247 -17.60 -37.47 1.18
N ILE A 248 -17.50 -38.78 0.86
CA ILE A 248 -18.45 -39.82 1.21
C ILE A 248 -17.83 -40.77 2.21
N PHE A 249 -18.44 -40.94 3.36
CA PHE A 249 -18.12 -41.96 4.36
C PHE A 249 -19.17 -43.07 4.29
N THR A 250 -18.69 -44.29 4.28
CA THR A 250 -19.53 -45.50 4.20
C THR A 250 -19.20 -46.48 5.34
N GLY A 251 -20.02 -47.48 5.55
CA GLY A 251 -19.77 -48.49 6.58
C GLY A 251 -19.97 -47.96 7.99
N LEU A 252 -20.86 -46.99 8.19
CA LEU A 252 -21.08 -46.33 9.47
C LEU A 252 -22.16 -46.98 10.28
N ALA A 253 -21.90 -47.16 11.56
CA ALA A 253 -22.94 -47.49 12.55
C ALA A 253 -23.74 -46.22 12.92
N GLY A 254 -24.89 -46.44 13.62
CA GLY A 254 -25.58 -45.30 14.21
C GLY A 254 -24.75 -44.67 15.33
N GLY A 255 -24.74 -43.33 15.37
CA GLY A 255 -23.95 -42.60 16.36
C GLY A 255 -23.80 -41.12 16.03
N ILE A 256 -22.97 -40.44 16.83
CA ILE A 256 -22.63 -39.04 16.62
C ILE A 256 -21.21 -38.97 16.03
N TYR A 257 -21.06 -38.27 14.91
CA TYR A 257 -19.80 -38.13 14.19
C TYR A 257 -19.41 -36.67 14.16
N THR A 258 -18.17 -36.35 14.56
CA THR A 258 -17.57 -35.05 14.36
C THR A 258 -16.76 -35.12 13.04
N ILE A 259 -17.20 -34.35 12.07
CA ILE A 259 -16.56 -34.27 10.76
C ILE A 259 -15.61 -33.08 10.76
N THR A 260 -14.36 -33.31 10.43
CA THR A 260 -13.36 -32.26 10.18
C THR A 260 -13.03 -32.22 8.71
N ILE A 261 -13.19 -31.08 8.10
CA ILE A 261 -12.82 -30.77 6.72
C ILE A 261 -11.60 -29.87 6.77
N THR A 262 -10.56 -30.20 6.00
CA THR A 262 -9.32 -29.43 5.90
C THR A 262 -9.07 -29.12 4.42
N ASP A 263 -8.84 -27.86 4.08
CA ASP A 263 -8.50 -27.45 2.73
C ASP A 263 -6.99 -27.56 2.45
N ALA A 264 -6.55 -27.21 1.22
CA ALA A 264 -5.15 -27.29 0.82
C ALA A 264 -4.22 -26.33 1.59
N ASN A 265 -4.76 -25.28 2.19
CA ASN A 265 -4.04 -24.32 3.03
C ASN A 265 -4.09 -24.66 4.53
N ASN A 266 -4.61 -25.85 4.89
CA ASN A 266 -4.85 -26.30 6.26
C ASN A 266 -5.90 -25.46 7.02
N CYS A 267 -6.79 -24.79 6.31
CA CYS A 267 -7.97 -24.17 6.94
C CYS A 267 -8.97 -25.26 7.28
N THR A 268 -9.52 -25.25 8.50
CA THR A 268 -10.39 -26.32 8.99
C THR A 268 -11.82 -25.83 9.22
N LEU A 269 -12.77 -26.71 8.94
CA LEU A 269 -14.17 -26.58 9.30
C LEU A 269 -14.60 -27.85 10.02
N THR A 270 -15.32 -27.72 11.14
CA THR A 270 -15.87 -28.84 11.89
C THR A 270 -17.38 -28.82 11.88
N ASN A 271 -17.99 -29.97 11.78
CA ASN A 271 -19.44 -30.14 11.92
C ASN A 271 -19.77 -31.42 12.66
N VAL A 272 -20.88 -31.43 13.41
CA VAL A 272 -21.36 -32.60 14.16
C VAL A 272 -22.63 -33.12 13.49
N VAL A 273 -22.66 -34.42 13.21
CA VAL A 273 -23.75 -35.11 12.52
C VAL A 273 -24.17 -36.29 13.33
N SER A 274 -25.50 -36.47 13.53
CA SER A 274 -26.07 -37.65 14.15
C SER A 274 -26.63 -38.58 13.08
N LEU A 275 -26.20 -39.83 13.09
CA LEU A 275 -26.73 -40.91 12.29
C LEU A 275 -27.61 -41.80 13.15
N SER A 276 -28.93 -41.73 12.93
CA SER A 276 -29.90 -42.51 13.73
C SER A 276 -29.83 -43.99 13.33
N THR A 277 -30.11 -44.85 14.28
CA THR A 277 -30.31 -46.28 14.00
C THR A 277 -31.80 -46.61 14.08
N PRO A 278 -32.36 -47.31 13.09
CA PRO A 278 -33.70 -47.88 13.23
C PRO A 278 -33.68 -48.88 14.37
N GLY A 279 -34.67 -48.82 15.22
CA GLY A 279 -34.88 -49.85 16.27
C GLY A 279 -35.14 -51.23 15.63
N ALA A 280 -34.62 -52.32 16.24
CA ALA A 280 -35.01 -53.66 15.84
C ALA A 280 -36.54 -53.84 16.00
N PRO A 281 -37.20 -54.56 15.09
CA PRO A 281 -38.61 -54.89 15.30
C PRO A 281 -38.75 -55.70 16.56
N THR A 282 -39.69 -55.31 17.40
CA THR A 282 -40.04 -56.02 18.61
C THR A 282 -41.48 -56.54 18.49
N VAL A 283 -41.67 -57.80 18.89
CA VAL A 283 -43.03 -58.34 18.95
C VAL A 283 -43.77 -57.73 20.15
N SER A 284 -44.78 -56.89 19.88
CA SER A 284 -45.57 -56.24 20.92
C SER A 284 -46.78 -57.09 21.39
N ASN A 285 -47.32 -57.94 20.53
CA ASN A 285 -48.36 -58.83 20.83
C ASN A 285 -48.36 -60.04 19.90
N ILE A 286 -48.78 -61.21 20.45
CA ILE A 286 -49.08 -62.43 19.69
C ILE A 286 -50.45 -62.93 20.14
N THR A 287 -51.35 -63.07 19.18
CA THR A 287 -52.70 -63.56 19.42
C THR A 287 -52.96 -64.88 18.66
N PRO A 288 -52.82 -66.02 19.26
CA PRO A 288 -53.17 -67.28 18.65
C PRO A 288 -54.69 -67.52 18.64
N VAL A 289 -55.20 -68.11 17.58
CA VAL A 289 -56.55 -68.67 17.52
C VAL A 289 -56.39 -70.18 17.36
N ASN A 290 -56.96 -70.92 18.32
CA ASN A 290 -56.88 -72.37 18.34
C ASN A 290 -57.66 -73.02 17.21
N ALA A 291 -57.18 -74.14 16.76
CA ALA A 291 -57.90 -74.94 15.81
C ALA A 291 -59.23 -75.46 16.41
N THR A 292 -60.27 -75.49 15.61
CA THR A 292 -61.63 -75.83 16.08
C THR A 292 -61.80 -77.27 16.48
N CYS A 293 -61.02 -78.22 15.86
CA CYS A 293 -61.07 -79.68 16.19
C CYS A 293 -59.68 -80.30 16.10
N ASN A 294 -59.50 -81.44 16.74
CA ASN A 294 -58.24 -82.20 16.58
C ASN A 294 -58.00 -82.64 15.12
N GLY A 295 -56.84 -82.11 14.53
CA GLY A 295 -56.50 -82.38 13.12
C GLY A 295 -57.07 -81.39 12.17
N SER A 296 -57.76 -80.34 12.52
CA SER A 296 -58.16 -79.22 11.67
C SER A 296 -56.94 -78.25 11.43
N ASN A 297 -56.89 -77.66 10.26
CA ASN A 297 -55.84 -76.70 9.90
C ASN A 297 -56.37 -75.25 9.87
N ASP A 298 -57.28 -74.88 10.75
CA ASP A 298 -57.98 -73.60 10.80
C ASP A 298 -57.54 -72.68 11.95
N GLY A 299 -56.49 -73.06 12.65
CA GLY A 299 -55.81 -72.18 13.60
C GLY A 299 -55.03 -71.06 12.93
N SER A 300 -54.92 -69.92 13.59
CA SER A 300 -54.15 -68.78 13.11
C SER A 300 -53.34 -68.11 14.20
N ILE A 301 -52.34 -67.39 13.80
CA ILE A 301 -51.51 -66.55 14.68
C ILE A 301 -51.47 -65.15 14.07
N THR A 302 -51.87 -64.15 14.88
CA THR A 302 -51.66 -62.72 14.51
C THR A 302 -50.55 -62.15 15.32
N ILE A 303 -49.60 -61.50 14.69
CA ILE A 303 -48.41 -60.87 15.27
C ILE A 303 -48.48 -59.36 15.08
N VAL A 304 -48.40 -58.60 16.19
CA VAL A 304 -48.25 -57.14 16.14
C VAL A 304 -46.87 -56.83 16.59
N ILE A 305 -46.20 -55.96 15.78
CA ILE A 305 -44.86 -55.51 16.07
C ILE A 305 -44.83 -54.02 16.35
N ALA A 306 -43.79 -53.56 17.07
CA ALA A 306 -43.40 -52.18 17.24
C ALA A 306 -41.95 -52.00 16.76
N GLY A 307 -41.66 -50.87 16.11
CA GLY A 307 -40.33 -50.58 15.57
C GLY A 307 -40.03 -51.38 14.29
N GLY A 308 -38.74 -51.41 13.90
CA GLY A 308 -38.27 -51.97 12.65
C GLY A 308 -38.46 -51.04 11.45
N ALA A 309 -37.77 -51.33 10.36
CA ALA A 309 -37.91 -50.63 9.07
C ALA A 309 -38.71 -51.51 8.09
N ALA A 310 -39.69 -50.92 7.42
CA ALA A 310 -40.45 -51.63 6.40
C ALA A 310 -39.60 -51.84 5.11
N PRO A 311 -39.81 -52.93 4.36
CA PRO A 311 -40.83 -53.99 4.55
C PRO A 311 -40.44 -55.00 5.66
N ILE A 312 -41.41 -55.47 6.43
CA ILE A 312 -41.23 -56.47 7.48
C ILE A 312 -41.65 -57.83 6.94
N THR A 313 -40.81 -58.83 7.17
CA THR A 313 -41.11 -60.23 6.79
C THR A 313 -41.28 -61.07 8.06
N TYR A 314 -42.35 -61.82 8.11
CA TYR A 314 -42.68 -62.75 9.19
C TYR A 314 -42.46 -64.19 8.72
N THR A 315 -41.72 -64.97 9.48
CA THR A 315 -41.47 -66.39 9.18
C THR A 315 -41.91 -67.22 10.34
N LEU A 316 -42.81 -68.19 10.07
CA LEU A 316 -43.30 -69.14 11.04
C LEU A 316 -42.48 -70.44 11.00
N VAL A 317 -41.95 -70.85 12.17
CA VAL A 317 -41.15 -72.08 12.28
C VAL A 317 -41.84 -73.00 13.37
N PRO A 318 -42.03 -74.32 13.14
CA PRO A 318 -41.70 -75.09 11.97
C PRO A 318 -42.66 -74.85 10.80
N GLY A 319 -42.22 -75.07 9.56
CA GLY A 319 -43.08 -74.99 8.37
C GLY A 319 -42.62 -73.97 7.31
N GLY A 320 -41.73 -73.04 7.65
CA GLY A 320 -41.13 -72.06 6.71
C GLY A 320 -42.15 -71.16 6.03
N ILE A 321 -43.35 -70.94 6.62
CA ILE A 321 -44.37 -70.06 6.03
C ILE A 321 -43.87 -68.61 6.20
N VAL A 322 -43.80 -67.86 5.06
CA VAL A 322 -43.39 -66.46 5.05
C VAL A 322 -44.56 -65.60 4.60
N ASN A 323 -44.84 -64.53 5.30
CA ASN A 323 -45.75 -63.48 4.87
C ASN A 323 -45.23 -62.09 5.19
N ASN A 324 -45.82 -61.07 4.57
CA ASN A 324 -45.41 -59.68 4.73
C ASN A 324 -46.48 -58.83 5.47
N ASN A 325 -47.51 -59.45 6.01
CA ASN A 325 -48.68 -58.76 6.58
C ASN A 325 -48.88 -58.99 8.11
N GLY A 326 -48.10 -59.82 8.78
CA GLY A 326 -48.22 -60.15 10.21
C GLY A 326 -49.19 -61.22 10.55
#